data_a96fbf37f67339f0354dca9c825c020c
#
_entry.id   a96fbf37f67339f0354dca9c825c020c
#
_cell.length_a   1.000
_cell.length_b   1.000
_cell.length_c   1.000
_cell.angle_alpha   90.00
_cell.angle_beta   90.00
_cell.angle_gamma   90.00
#
_symmetry.space_group_name_H-M   'P 1'
#
loop_
_entity.id
_entity.type
_entity.pdbx_description
1 polymer ?
#
loop_
_entity_poly.entity_id
_entity_poly.type
_entity_poly.pdbx_seq_one_letter_code
_entity_poly.pdbx_strand_id
1 'polypeptide(L)'
;MAKNKVEITGINTSKLETLSQKEMTELFKQYKDGNKLAYEKLVKYNLKLVLSILRKYQNKCDNMDDLFQIGTIGLIKAIKNFDLSFGVMFSTYAVFMIEGEIKRYIRDNSQIRISRSIKELAYQIINYKEEYFKENSVYPTNDMICSYLNISSYQLYNALSSLSEPVSIFEPIYNDGGDTIYLLDQIEDKSNTEDLNKLLCLREALNKIKEREKTVLLRRYIDGMSQSEIANELNISQAQVSRIESTALTSVKRLIL
;
A
#
# COMPACT_ATOMS: atom_id res chain seq x y z
N MET A 1 16.36 31.26 15.43
CA MET A 1 15.63 30.22 14.67
C MET A 1 16.62 29.13 14.29
N ALA A 2 16.51 27.95 14.85
CA ALA A 2 17.34 26.81 14.49
C ALA A 2 17.03 26.47 13.02
N LYS A 3 18.02 26.60 12.14
CA LYS A 3 17.91 26.12 10.76
C LYS A 3 17.68 24.62 10.82
N ASN A 4 16.53 24.12 10.36
CA ASN A 4 16.24 22.69 10.22
C ASN A 4 17.38 22.04 9.44
N LYS A 5 18.25 21.35 10.14
CA LYS A 5 19.40 20.67 9.56
C LYS A 5 18.96 19.27 9.17
N VAL A 6 19.12 18.95 7.90
CA VAL A 6 18.89 17.57 7.43
C VAL A 6 20.02 16.72 7.97
N GLU A 7 19.72 15.76 8.84
CA GLU A 7 20.66 14.77 9.36
C GLU A 7 20.55 13.51 8.52
N ILE A 8 21.69 13.01 8.05
CA ILE A 8 21.80 11.80 7.23
C ILE A 8 22.71 10.84 7.98
N THR A 9 22.27 9.60 8.11
CA THR A 9 23.03 8.55 8.80
C THR A 9 24.39 8.31 8.13
N GLY A 10 25.47 8.39 8.90
CA GLY A 10 26.81 8.12 8.40
C GLY A 10 27.50 9.25 7.62
N ILE A 11 26.84 10.39 7.38
CA ILE A 11 27.43 11.52 6.65
C ILE A 11 27.47 12.76 7.53
N ASN A 12 28.68 13.31 7.73
CA ASN A 12 28.82 14.59 8.40
C ASN A 12 28.49 15.74 7.43
N THR A 13 27.21 16.15 7.42
CA THR A 13 26.67 17.15 6.50
C THR A 13 27.29 18.55 6.66
N SER A 14 27.93 18.84 7.81
CA SER A 14 28.58 20.13 8.08
C SER A 14 29.97 20.26 7.44
N LYS A 15 30.63 19.13 7.13
CA LYS A 15 32.02 19.11 6.58
C LYS A 15 32.05 18.95 5.05
N LEU A 16 30.90 19.05 4.38
CA LEU A 16 30.83 18.94 2.92
C LEU A 16 31.41 20.20 2.27
N GLU A 17 32.47 20.04 1.54
CA GLU A 17 33.12 21.08 0.75
C GLU A 17 32.37 21.32 -0.57
N THR A 18 32.58 22.46 -1.18
CA THR A 18 32.00 22.83 -2.46
C THR A 18 33.07 23.31 -3.42
N LEU A 19 32.92 23.02 -4.70
CA LEU A 19 33.83 23.47 -5.74
C LEU A 19 33.45 24.84 -6.31
N SER A 20 34.46 25.59 -6.73
CA SER A 20 34.25 26.77 -7.58
C SER A 20 33.81 26.35 -8.99
N GLN A 21 33.23 27.28 -9.75
CA GLN A 21 32.79 27.00 -11.12
C GLN A 21 33.96 26.63 -12.06
N LYS A 22 35.13 27.22 -11.83
CA LYS A 22 36.34 26.91 -12.64
C LYS A 22 36.80 25.47 -12.40
N GLU A 23 36.95 25.08 -11.13
CA GLU A 23 37.33 23.71 -10.75
C GLU A 23 36.32 22.68 -11.23
N MET A 24 35.01 23.02 -11.16
CA MET A 24 33.95 22.17 -11.68
C MET A 24 34.13 21.90 -13.19
N THR A 25 34.37 22.94 -13.97
CA THR A 25 34.58 22.82 -15.42
C THR A 25 35.81 22.00 -15.74
N GLU A 26 36.89 22.16 -14.99
CA GLU A 26 38.13 21.40 -15.16
C GLU A 26 37.94 19.91 -14.84
N LEU A 27 37.23 19.60 -13.75
CA LEU A 27 36.89 18.22 -13.40
C LEU A 27 35.97 17.57 -14.44
N PHE A 28 35.05 18.28 -15.05
CA PHE A 28 34.23 17.75 -16.15
C PHE A 28 35.07 17.44 -17.40
N LYS A 29 36.07 18.27 -17.72
CA LYS A 29 37.00 17.93 -18.81
C LYS A 29 37.78 16.67 -18.52
N GLN A 30 38.38 16.57 -17.32
CA GLN A 30 39.09 15.36 -16.88
C GLN A 30 38.20 14.11 -16.85
N TYR A 31 36.93 14.27 -16.48
CA TYR A 31 35.97 13.16 -16.53
C TYR A 31 35.65 12.70 -17.95
N LYS A 32 35.51 13.64 -18.92
CA LYS A 32 35.38 13.31 -20.36
C LYS A 32 36.61 12.58 -20.92
N ASP A 33 37.81 12.88 -20.39
CA ASP A 33 39.05 12.19 -20.72
C ASP A 33 39.18 10.81 -20.05
N GLY A 34 38.15 10.35 -19.31
CA GLY A 34 38.10 9.00 -18.72
C GLY A 34 38.65 8.90 -17.29
N ASN A 35 38.97 10.01 -16.63
CA ASN A 35 39.48 9.99 -15.25
C ASN A 35 38.39 9.66 -14.25
N LYS A 36 38.43 8.44 -13.65
CA LYS A 36 37.47 8.00 -12.62
C LYS A 36 37.55 8.81 -11.32
N LEU A 37 38.73 9.28 -10.94
CA LEU A 37 38.91 10.11 -9.75
C LEU A 37 38.22 11.46 -9.87
N ALA A 38 38.17 12.04 -11.07
CA ALA A 38 37.42 13.26 -11.35
C ALA A 38 35.92 13.05 -11.15
N TYR A 39 35.37 11.91 -11.56
CA TYR A 39 33.99 11.54 -11.34
C TYR A 39 33.64 11.44 -9.84
N GLU A 40 34.45 10.74 -9.04
CA GLU A 40 34.23 10.61 -7.60
C GLU A 40 34.25 11.98 -6.90
N LYS A 41 35.18 12.86 -7.29
CA LYS A 41 35.23 14.24 -6.80
C LYS A 41 33.98 15.02 -7.18
N LEU A 42 33.53 14.94 -8.44
CA LEU A 42 32.30 15.59 -8.90
C LEU A 42 31.08 15.16 -8.06
N VAL A 43 30.94 13.88 -7.76
CA VAL A 43 29.84 13.40 -6.91
C VAL A 43 30.00 13.96 -5.49
N LYS A 44 31.15 13.75 -4.86
CA LYS A 44 31.42 14.11 -3.45
C LYS A 44 31.16 15.59 -3.16
N TYR A 45 31.69 16.48 -3.99
CA TYR A 45 31.60 17.92 -3.78
C TYR A 45 30.22 18.52 -4.15
N ASN A 46 29.36 17.77 -4.83
CA ASN A 46 28.00 18.19 -5.16
C ASN A 46 26.92 17.60 -4.22
N LEU A 47 27.27 16.76 -3.24
CA LEU A 47 26.31 16.22 -2.26
C LEU A 47 25.56 17.32 -1.47
N LYS A 48 26.23 18.45 -1.22
CA LYS A 48 25.61 19.60 -0.56
C LYS A 48 24.45 20.19 -1.37
N LEU A 49 24.49 20.09 -2.69
CA LEU A 49 23.39 20.50 -3.57
C LEU A 49 22.18 19.58 -3.35
N VAL A 50 22.40 18.24 -3.28
CA VAL A 50 21.34 17.28 -2.96
C VAL A 50 20.67 17.63 -1.63
N LEU A 51 21.46 17.86 -0.57
CA LEU A 51 20.92 18.25 0.75
C LEU A 51 20.09 19.54 0.71
N SER A 52 20.50 20.51 -0.10
CA SER A 52 19.76 21.77 -0.23
C SER A 52 18.36 21.58 -0.83
N ILE A 53 18.25 20.63 -1.76
CA ILE A 53 16.99 20.29 -2.42
C ILE A 53 16.10 19.47 -1.47
N LEU A 54 16.67 18.53 -0.74
CA LEU A 54 15.95 17.67 0.20
C LEU A 54 15.21 18.45 1.29
N ARG A 55 15.71 19.62 1.69
CA ARG A 55 15.03 20.49 2.66
C ARG A 55 13.59 20.83 2.27
N LYS A 56 13.28 20.89 0.98
CA LYS A 56 11.93 21.16 0.47
C LYS A 56 10.98 19.96 0.69
N TYR A 57 11.52 18.79 0.96
CA TYR A 57 10.77 17.52 1.03
C TYR A 57 10.76 16.89 2.42
N GLN A 58 11.31 17.57 3.46
CA GLN A 58 11.39 17.06 4.85
C GLN A 58 10.06 16.58 5.41
N ASN A 59 8.96 17.24 5.05
CA ASN A 59 7.62 16.92 5.56
C ASN A 59 6.82 15.98 4.63
N LYS A 60 7.46 15.42 3.60
CA LYS A 60 6.79 14.61 2.58
C LYS A 60 7.25 13.15 2.55
N CYS A 61 8.19 12.79 3.39
CA CYS A 61 8.72 11.44 3.46
C CYS A 61 9.33 11.20 4.85
N ASP A 62 9.06 10.05 5.42
CA ASP A 62 9.55 9.67 6.76
C ASP A 62 11.04 9.32 6.75
N ASN A 63 11.54 8.76 5.65
CA ASN A 63 12.93 8.35 5.53
C ASN A 63 13.75 9.32 4.66
N MET A 64 14.48 10.22 5.32
CA MET A 64 15.35 11.18 4.66
C MET A 64 16.62 10.55 4.06
N ASP A 65 17.08 9.42 4.61
CA ASP A 65 18.24 8.70 4.09
C ASP A 65 17.96 8.12 2.70
N ASP A 66 16.77 7.54 2.51
CA ASP A 66 16.35 7.04 1.21
C ASP A 66 16.21 8.16 0.18
N LEU A 67 15.59 9.29 0.57
CA LEU A 67 15.51 10.45 -0.31
C LEU A 67 16.89 10.99 -0.70
N PHE A 68 17.85 10.96 0.24
CA PHE A 68 19.22 11.38 -0.05
C PHE A 68 19.89 10.46 -1.07
N GLN A 69 19.70 9.15 -0.94
CA GLN A 69 20.22 8.17 -1.91
C GLN A 69 19.59 8.38 -3.31
N ILE A 70 18.28 8.57 -3.37
CA ILE A 70 17.57 8.86 -4.62
C ILE A 70 18.03 10.18 -5.24
N GLY A 71 18.15 11.24 -4.42
CA GLY A 71 18.72 12.51 -4.89
C GLY A 71 20.15 12.37 -5.40
N THR A 72 20.95 11.53 -4.77
CA THR A 72 22.32 11.22 -5.21
C THR A 72 22.32 10.46 -6.54
N ILE A 73 21.36 9.54 -6.76
CA ILE A 73 21.17 8.90 -8.07
C ILE A 73 20.84 9.95 -9.14
N GLY A 74 19.97 10.90 -8.81
CA GLY A 74 19.67 12.04 -9.70
C GLY A 74 20.90 12.87 -10.04
N LEU A 75 21.76 13.16 -9.05
CA LEU A 75 23.03 13.84 -9.24
C LEU A 75 23.98 13.03 -10.14
N ILE A 76 24.09 11.73 -9.94
CA ILE A 76 24.90 10.84 -10.77
C ILE A 76 24.44 10.86 -12.23
N LYS A 77 23.13 10.78 -12.46
CA LYS A 77 22.53 10.90 -13.80
C LYS A 77 22.84 12.27 -14.41
N ALA A 78 22.76 13.34 -13.62
CA ALA A 78 23.12 14.68 -14.07
C ALA A 78 24.58 14.78 -14.50
N ILE A 79 25.52 14.24 -13.71
CA ILE A 79 26.95 14.25 -14.04
C ILE A 79 27.23 13.50 -15.35
N LYS A 80 26.60 12.35 -15.56
CA LYS A 80 26.78 11.53 -16.77
C LYS A 80 26.26 12.20 -18.03
N ASN A 81 25.14 12.93 -17.92
CA ASN A 81 24.44 13.48 -19.07
C ASN A 81 24.76 14.96 -19.32
N PHE A 82 25.55 15.59 -18.45
CA PHE A 82 25.86 17.02 -18.58
C PHE A 82 26.89 17.25 -19.71
N ASP A 83 26.58 18.23 -20.56
CA ASP A 83 27.51 18.71 -21.58
C ASP A 83 27.85 20.18 -21.33
N LEU A 84 29.17 20.46 -21.32
CA LEU A 84 29.70 21.82 -21.15
C LEU A 84 29.30 22.76 -22.29
N SER A 85 28.90 22.22 -23.45
CA SER A 85 28.47 23.01 -24.62
C SER A 85 27.12 23.73 -24.37
N PHE A 86 26.33 23.33 -23.40
CA PHE A 86 25.02 23.96 -23.11
C PHE A 86 25.11 25.41 -22.58
N GLY A 87 26.28 25.87 -22.18
CA GLY A 87 26.46 27.23 -21.69
C GLY A 87 25.77 27.55 -20.37
N VAL A 88 25.23 26.53 -19.67
CA VAL A 88 24.56 26.67 -18.36
C VAL A 88 25.44 26.10 -17.25
N MET A 89 25.22 26.61 -16.02
CA MET A 89 25.92 26.06 -14.86
C MET A 89 25.42 24.64 -14.56
N PHE A 90 26.34 23.75 -14.20
CA PHE A 90 26.03 22.37 -13.82
C PHE A 90 24.96 22.32 -12.72
N SER A 91 25.07 23.17 -11.70
CA SER A 91 24.09 23.23 -10.60
C SER A 91 22.66 23.46 -11.08
N THR A 92 22.46 24.33 -12.07
CA THR A 92 21.13 24.60 -12.64
C THR A 92 20.56 23.35 -13.31
N TYR A 93 21.37 22.65 -14.11
CA TYR A 93 20.95 21.39 -14.74
C TYR A 93 20.69 20.27 -13.71
N ALA A 94 21.60 20.12 -12.75
CA ALA A 94 21.51 19.06 -11.74
C ALA A 94 20.28 19.16 -10.84
N VAL A 95 19.83 20.40 -10.50
CA VAL A 95 18.63 20.62 -9.70
C VAL A 95 17.41 19.95 -10.34
N PHE A 96 17.19 20.13 -11.65
CA PHE A 96 16.05 19.50 -12.34
C PHE A 96 16.13 17.96 -12.32
N MET A 97 17.32 17.41 -12.53
CA MET A 97 17.53 15.97 -12.52
C MET A 97 17.31 15.37 -11.12
N ILE A 98 17.83 16.02 -10.08
CA ILE A 98 17.69 15.60 -8.70
C ILE A 98 16.20 15.69 -8.26
N GLU A 99 15.55 16.84 -8.50
CA GLU A 99 14.12 17.00 -8.18
C GLU A 99 13.23 16.03 -8.95
N GLY A 100 13.57 15.74 -10.19
CA GLY A 100 12.85 14.77 -11.02
C GLY A 100 12.86 13.37 -10.42
N GLU A 101 14.03 12.89 -9.97
CA GLU A 101 14.14 11.57 -9.33
C GLU A 101 13.44 11.53 -7.97
N ILE A 102 13.58 12.57 -7.15
CA ILE A 102 12.90 12.68 -5.86
C ILE A 102 11.37 12.67 -6.04
N LYS A 103 10.84 13.49 -6.96
CA LYS A 103 9.39 13.54 -7.25
C LYS A 103 8.87 12.21 -7.78
N ARG A 104 9.68 11.52 -8.62
CA ARG A 104 9.33 10.19 -9.10
C ARG A 104 9.27 9.20 -7.95
N TYR A 105 10.28 9.17 -7.08
CA TYR A 105 10.32 8.30 -5.92
C TYR A 105 9.12 8.50 -4.99
N ILE A 106 8.84 9.74 -4.58
CA ILE A 106 7.69 10.07 -3.71
C ILE A 106 6.36 9.62 -4.35
N ARG A 107 6.22 9.78 -5.66
CA ARG A 107 5.01 9.35 -6.36
C ARG A 107 4.86 7.83 -6.42
N ASP A 108 5.98 7.12 -6.64
CA ASP A 108 5.98 5.68 -6.92
C ASP A 108 6.12 4.85 -5.63
N ASN A 109 6.60 5.45 -4.52
CA ASN A 109 6.82 4.81 -3.22
C ASN A 109 5.62 4.91 -2.26
N SER A 110 4.40 5.18 -2.76
CA SER A 110 3.20 5.11 -1.93
C SER A 110 2.90 3.64 -1.56
N GLN A 111 2.51 3.39 -0.30
CA GLN A 111 2.19 2.05 0.21
C GLN A 111 1.12 1.34 -0.64
N ILE A 112 0.15 2.08 -1.14
CA ILE A 112 -0.87 1.58 -2.07
C ILE A 112 -0.71 2.26 -3.42
N ARG A 113 -0.66 1.45 -4.48
CA ARG A 113 -0.60 1.97 -5.85
C ARG A 113 -1.97 2.48 -6.28
N ILE A 114 -2.08 3.78 -6.49
CA ILE A 114 -3.28 4.44 -7.00
C ILE A 114 -3.07 4.81 -8.47
N SER A 115 -4.10 4.60 -9.31
CA SER A 115 -4.04 4.96 -10.72
C SER A 115 -3.84 6.47 -10.92
N ARG A 116 -3.19 6.86 -12.02
CA ARG A 116 -2.96 8.28 -12.32
C ARG A 116 -4.25 9.06 -12.49
N SER A 117 -5.24 8.46 -13.15
CA SER A 117 -6.55 9.08 -13.37
C SER A 117 -7.27 9.41 -12.06
N ILE A 118 -7.21 8.52 -11.06
CA ILE A 118 -7.80 8.77 -9.74
C ILE A 118 -7.05 9.89 -9.02
N LYS A 119 -5.70 9.88 -9.05
CA LYS A 119 -4.88 10.96 -8.45
C LYS A 119 -5.14 12.32 -9.11
N GLU A 120 -5.26 12.37 -10.42
CA GLU A 120 -5.57 13.61 -11.17
C GLU A 120 -6.97 14.12 -10.82
N LEU A 121 -7.95 13.22 -10.74
CA LEU A 121 -9.31 13.58 -10.33
C LEU A 121 -9.33 14.11 -8.88
N ALA A 122 -8.64 13.44 -7.96
CA ALA A 122 -8.53 13.89 -6.58
C ALA A 122 -7.90 15.28 -6.49
N TYR A 123 -6.87 15.56 -7.28
CA TYR A 123 -6.23 16.86 -7.36
C TYR A 123 -7.18 17.96 -7.91
N GLN A 124 -7.95 17.65 -8.95
CA GLN A 124 -8.97 18.56 -9.48
C GLN A 124 -10.04 18.89 -8.43
N ILE A 125 -10.48 17.89 -7.66
CA ILE A 125 -11.45 18.06 -6.58
C ILE A 125 -10.90 19.02 -5.50
N ILE A 126 -9.64 18.82 -5.08
CA ILE A 126 -9.01 19.67 -4.06
C ILE A 126 -8.89 21.11 -4.56
N ASN A 127 -8.38 21.29 -5.78
CA ASN A 127 -8.22 22.63 -6.36
C ASN A 127 -9.56 23.35 -6.46
N TYR A 128 -10.61 22.69 -6.93
CA TYR A 128 -11.94 23.28 -6.98
C TYR A 128 -12.46 23.66 -5.59
N LYS A 129 -12.24 22.82 -4.58
CA LYS A 129 -12.61 23.15 -3.20
C LYS A 129 -11.89 24.38 -2.68
N GLU A 130 -10.60 24.51 -2.95
CA GLU A 130 -9.80 25.66 -2.52
C GLU A 130 -10.18 26.94 -3.25
N GLU A 131 -10.42 26.90 -4.55
CA GLU A 131 -10.86 28.04 -5.36
C GLU A 131 -12.23 28.52 -4.91
N TYR A 132 -13.18 27.61 -4.79
CA TYR A 132 -14.54 27.93 -4.33
C TYR A 132 -14.54 28.54 -2.91
N PHE A 133 -13.69 28.00 -2.01
CA PHE A 133 -13.54 28.55 -0.67
C PHE A 133 -12.95 29.98 -0.67
N LYS A 134 -11.98 30.25 -1.54
CA LYS A 134 -11.42 31.62 -1.69
C LYS A 134 -12.46 32.64 -2.13
N GLU A 135 -13.38 32.24 -2.99
CA GLU A 135 -14.41 33.14 -3.54
C GLU A 135 -15.60 33.32 -2.59
N ASN A 136 -16.06 32.22 -1.97
CA ASN A 136 -17.32 32.18 -1.22
C ASN A 136 -17.12 32.08 0.30
N SER A 137 -15.90 31.88 0.79
CA SER A 137 -15.58 31.64 2.22
C SER A 137 -16.30 30.43 2.83
N VAL A 138 -16.87 29.55 1.98
CA VAL A 138 -17.59 28.32 2.38
C VAL A 138 -17.14 27.19 1.45
N TYR A 139 -17.05 25.95 1.95
CA TYR A 139 -16.73 24.81 1.12
C TYR A 139 -17.91 24.38 0.25
N PRO A 140 -17.69 23.95 -1.00
CA PRO A 140 -18.74 23.44 -1.87
C PRO A 140 -19.30 22.10 -1.33
N THR A 141 -20.59 21.85 -1.58
CA THR A 141 -21.22 20.54 -1.29
C THR A 141 -20.73 19.48 -2.29
N ASN A 142 -20.86 18.20 -1.92
CA ASN A 142 -20.48 17.10 -2.80
C ASN A 142 -21.22 17.13 -4.14
N ASP A 143 -22.51 17.52 -4.12
CA ASP A 143 -23.31 17.63 -5.35
C ASP A 143 -22.83 18.74 -6.27
N MET A 144 -22.38 19.87 -5.72
CA MET A 144 -21.77 20.95 -6.49
C MET A 144 -20.47 20.50 -7.15
N ILE A 145 -19.63 19.75 -6.42
CA ILE A 145 -18.38 19.21 -6.97
C ILE A 145 -18.68 18.21 -8.09
N CYS A 146 -19.63 17.31 -7.88
CA CYS A 146 -20.05 16.33 -8.89
C CYS A 146 -20.56 17.02 -10.17
N SER A 147 -21.39 18.05 -10.01
CA SER A 147 -21.94 18.82 -11.14
C SER A 147 -20.86 19.61 -11.89
N TYR A 148 -19.94 20.25 -11.17
CA TYR A 148 -18.87 21.05 -11.77
C TYR A 148 -17.87 20.20 -12.57
N LEU A 149 -17.42 19.07 -11.99
CA LEU A 149 -16.45 18.16 -12.62
C LEU A 149 -17.11 17.10 -13.53
N ASN A 150 -18.44 17.07 -13.60
CA ASN A 150 -19.22 16.08 -14.35
C ASN A 150 -18.84 14.64 -14.00
N ILE A 151 -18.80 14.34 -12.70
CA ILE A 151 -18.44 13.03 -12.14
C ILE A 151 -19.58 12.47 -11.30
N SER A 152 -19.60 11.15 -11.14
CA SER A 152 -20.54 10.49 -10.23
C SER A 152 -20.10 10.64 -8.76
N SER A 153 -21.05 10.53 -7.82
CA SER A 153 -20.76 10.51 -6.39
C SER A 153 -19.80 9.37 -6.02
N TYR A 154 -19.89 8.22 -6.68
CA TYR A 154 -18.95 7.10 -6.51
C TYR A 154 -17.51 7.49 -6.89
N GLN A 155 -17.32 8.17 -8.02
CA GLN A 155 -16.00 8.65 -8.45
C GLN A 155 -15.42 9.68 -7.47
N LEU A 156 -16.26 10.58 -6.96
CA LEU A 156 -15.87 11.56 -5.95
C LEU A 156 -15.36 10.87 -4.68
N TYR A 157 -16.15 9.94 -4.11
CA TYR A 157 -15.76 9.22 -2.89
C TYR A 157 -14.51 8.38 -3.11
N ASN A 158 -14.39 7.68 -4.25
CA ASN A 158 -13.23 6.88 -4.57
C ASN A 158 -11.96 7.74 -4.70
N ALA A 159 -12.06 8.91 -5.34
CA ALA A 159 -10.93 9.83 -5.46
C ALA A 159 -10.51 10.41 -4.09
N LEU A 160 -11.46 10.81 -3.25
CA LEU A 160 -11.16 11.32 -1.91
C LEU A 160 -10.57 10.25 -0.99
N SER A 161 -11.13 9.02 -1.02
CA SER A 161 -10.61 7.89 -0.25
C SER A 161 -9.20 7.50 -0.66
N SER A 162 -8.84 7.72 -1.93
CA SER A 162 -7.50 7.43 -2.43
C SER A 162 -6.40 8.34 -1.86
N LEU A 163 -6.76 9.47 -1.30
CA LEU A 163 -5.84 10.41 -0.65
C LEU A 163 -5.53 10.04 0.80
N SER A 164 -6.35 9.16 1.40
CA SER A 164 -6.15 8.72 2.77
C SER A 164 -4.97 7.74 2.82
N GLU A 165 -4.05 7.99 3.73
CA GLU A 165 -2.97 7.05 4.01
C GLU A 165 -3.49 5.86 4.79
N PRO A 166 -2.99 4.63 4.54
CA PRO A 166 -3.36 3.47 5.33
C PRO A 166 -2.85 3.63 6.76
N VAL A 167 -3.73 3.31 7.71
CA VAL A 167 -3.43 3.32 9.13
C VAL A 167 -2.88 1.96 9.56
N SER A 168 -1.92 1.93 10.48
CA SER A 168 -1.38 0.67 10.99
C SER A 168 -2.42 -0.04 11.84
N ILE A 169 -2.61 -1.34 11.62
CA ILE A 169 -3.47 -2.18 12.49
C ILE A 169 -2.92 -2.28 13.92
N PHE A 170 -1.62 -2.04 14.11
CA PHE A 170 -0.96 -1.97 15.41
C PHE A 170 -0.87 -0.54 15.97
N GLU A 171 -1.62 0.40 15.42
CA GLU A 171 -1.72 1.73 15.98
C GLU A 171 -2.50 1.67 17.30
N PRO A 172 -1.95 2.20 18.41
CA PRO A 172 -2.65 2.23 19.67
C PRO A 172 -3.81 3.22 19.62
N ILE A 173 -5.03 2.74 19.83
CA ILE A 173 -6.23 3.59 19.90
C ILE A 173 -6.37 4.18 21.29
N TYR A 174 -6.07 3.39 22.31
CA TYR A 174 -6.21 3.77 23.71
C TYR A 174 -5.05 3.24 24.53
N ASN A 175 -4.43 4.12 25.33
CA ASN A 175 -3.37 3.77 26.24
C ASN A 175 -3.60 4.52 27.57
N ASP A 176 -4.06 3.81 28.59
CA ASP A 176 -4.39 4.35 29.92
C ASP A 176 -3.39 3.89 30.99
N GLY A 177 -2.15 3.58 30.57
CA GLY A 177 -1.12 3.08 31.50
C GLY A 177 -1.24 1.62 31.92
N GLY A 178 -2.25 0.90 31.35
CA GLY A 178 -2.45 -0.54 31.43
C GLY A 178 -2.19 -1.24 30.10
N ASP A 179 -3.06 -2.18 29.74
CA ASP A 179 -2.99 -2.88 28.44
C ASP A 179 -3.34 -1.92 27.29
N THR A 180 -2.45 -1.85 26.32
CA THR A 180 -2.67 -1.01 25.12
C THR A 180 -3.65 -1.69 24.19
N ILE A 181 -4.74 -0.99 23.83
CA ILE A 181 -5.72 -1.46 22.85
C ILE A 181 -5.28 -1.00 21.47
N TYR A 182 -5.11 -1.93 20.56
CA TYR A 182 -4.72 -1.69 19.17
C TYR A 182 -5.97 -1.65 18.25
N LEU A 183 -5.81 -1.03 17.07
CA LEU A 183 -6.86 -1.04 16.05
C LEU A 183 -7.26 -2.48 15.66
N LEU A 184 -6.29 -3.41 15.66
CA LEU A 184 -6.51 -4.84 15.40
C LEU A 184 -7.56 -5.45 16.34
N ASP A 185 -7.58 -5.07 17.62
CA ASP A 185 -8.46 -5.63 18.63
C ASP A 185 -9.94 -5.19 18.43
N GLN A 186 -10.17 -4.14 17.65
CA GLN A 186 -11.50 -3.65 17.32
C GLN A 186 -12.05 -4.19 15.99
N ILE A 187 -11.20 -4.84 15.18
CA ILE A 187 -11.62 -5.41 13.90
C ILE A 187 -12.38 -6.71 14.17
N GLU A 188 -13.67 -6.73 13.78
CA GLU A 188 -14.50 -7.91 13.88
C GLU A 188 -13.95 -9.04 13.02
N ASP A 189 -13.76 -10.21 13.62
CA ASP A 189 -13.48 -11.43 12.86
C ASP A 189 -14.76 -11.88 12.16
N LYS A 190 -14.81 -11.70 10.85
CA LYS A 190 -15.88 -12.17 9.98
C LYS A 190 -15.81 -13.66 9.67
N SER A 191 -14.89 -14.41 10.27
CA SER A 191 -14.90 -15.85 10.18
C SER A 191 -16.18 -16.35 10.84
N ASN A 192 -16.94 -17.08 10.07
CA ASN A 192 -18.34 -17.45 10.23
C ASN A 192 -18.59 -18.23 11.56
N THR A 193 -18.81 -17.54 12.66
CA THR A 193 -19.31 -18.15 13.90
C THR A 193 -20.64 -18.88 13.67
N GLU A 194 -21.45 -18.46 12.69
CA GLU A 194 -22.64 -19.17 12.26
C GLU A 194 -22.32 -20.56 11.68
N ASP A 195 -21.24 -20.70 10.91
CA ASP A 195 -20.85 -22.01 10.36
C ASP A 195 -20.29 -22.93 11.44
N LEU A 196 -19.60 -22.39 12.44
CA LEU A 196 -19.16 -23.18 13.60
C LEU A 196 -20.37 -23.72 14.39
N ASN A 197 -21.37 -22.88 14.66
CA ASN A 197 -22.59 -23.28 15.33
C ASN A 197 -23.36 -24.32 14.51
N LYS A 198 -23.49 -24.16 13.20
CA LYS A 198 -24.10 -25.14 12.30
C LYS A 198 -23.36 -26.47 12.32
N LEU A 199 -22.01 -26.45 12.32
CA LEU A 199 -21.20 -27.66 12.42
C LEU A 199 -21.38 -28.38 13.76
N LEU A 200 -21.45 -27.65 14.87
CA LEU A 200 -21.71 -28.22 16.19
C LEU A 200 -23.11 -28.84 16.26
N CYS A 201 -24.14 -28.15 15.80
CA CYS A 201 -25.51 -28.67 15.71
C CYS A 201 -25.58 -29.93 14.82
N LEU A 202 -24.92 -29.90 13.66
CA LEU A 202 -24.83 -31.10 12.78
C LEU A 202 -24.15 -32.26 13.46
N ARG A 203 -23.04 -32.03 14.16
CA ARG A 203 -22.32 -33.10 14.90
C ARG A 203 -23.18 -33.71 16.01
N GLU A 204 -23.91 -32.88 16.76
CA GLU A 204 -24.84 -33.37 17.78
C GLU A 204 -26.02 -34.14 17.17
N ALA A 205 -26.59 -33.67 16.06
CA ALA A 205 -27.64 -34.37 15.35
C ALA A 205 -27.20 -35.74 14.86
N LEU A 206 -25.99 -35.85 14.27
CA LEU A 206 -25.39 -37.10 13.83
C LEU A 206 -25.13 -38.08 14.98
N ASN A 207 -24.90 -37.60 16.18
CA ASN A 207 -24.73 -38.45 17.37
C ASN A 207 -26.06 -38.93 17.97
N LYS A 208 -27.18 -38.25 17.66
CA LYS A 208 -28.51 -38.62 18.14
C LYS A 208 -29.28 -39.57 17.22
N ILE A 209 -28.87 -39.71 15.96
CA ILE A 209 -29.46 -40.69 15.02
C ILE A 209 -28.91 -42.09 15.24
N LYS A 210 -29.58 -43.11 14.68
CA LYS A 210 -29.14 -44.51 14.77
C LYS A 210 -27.80 -44.71 14.06
N GLU A 211 -26.94 -45.57 14.63
CA GLU A 211 -25.62 -45.84 14.07
C GLU A 211 -25.65 -46.30 12.59
N ARG A 212 -26.66 -47.08 12.21
CA ARG A 212 -26.83 -47.52 10.82
C ARG A 212 -27.15 -46.36 9.86
N GLU A 213 -27.96 -45.41 10.32
CA GLU A 213 -28.30 -44.19 9.59
C GLU A 213 -27.06 -43.26 9.47
N LYS A 214 -26.31 -43.11 10.56
CA LYS A 214 -25.06 -42.34 10.60
C LYS A 214 -24.01 -42.92 9.65
N THR A 215 -23.83 -44.24 9.66
CA THR A 215 -22.87 -44.90 8.75
C THR A 215 -23.20 -44.64 7.29
N VAL A 216 -24.48 -44.75 6.89
CA VAL A 216 -24.93 -44.47 5.52
C VAL A 216 -24.63 -43.01 5.12
N LEU A 217 -24.94 -42.04 6.01
CA LEU A 217 -24.67 -40.62 5.73
C LEU A 217 -23.16 -40.36 5.62
N LEU A 218 -22.33 -40.88 6.53
CA LEU A 218 -20.89 -40.67 6.47
C LEU A 218 -20.28 -41.26 5.19
N ARG A 219 -20.63 -42.51 4.83
CA ARG A 219 -20.16 -43.13 3.60
C ARG A 219 -20.59 -42.35 2.35
N ARG A 220 -21.82 -41.82 2.35
CA ARG A 220 -22.39 -41.09 1.21
C ARG A 220 -21.76 -39.70 1.01
N TYR A 221 -21.66 -38.91 2.10
CA TYR A 221 -21.34 -37.51 2.02
C TYR A 221 -19.90 -37.13 2.39
N ILE A 222 -19.21 -38.01 3.15
CA ILE A 222 -17.80 -37.80 3.51
C ILE A 222 -16.90 -38.67 2.64
N ASP A 223 -17.20 -39.99 2.53
CA ASP A 223 -16.39 -40.91 1.75
C ASP A 223 -16.74 -40.87 0.25
N GLY A 224 -17.83 -40.20 -0.15
CA GLY A 224 -18.24 -40.02 -1.56
C GLY A 224 -18.76 -41.28 -2.25
N MET A 225 -19.12 -42.32 -1.49
CA MET A 225 -19.57 -43.59 -2.06
C MET A 225 -20.95 -43.50 -2.70
N SER A 226 -21.19 -44.27 -3.75
CA SER A 226 -22.52 -44.41 -4.37
C SER A 226 -23.44 -45.27 -3.50
N GLN A 227 -24.76 -45.14 -3.64
CA GLN A 227 -25.73 -45.98 -2.92
C GLN A 227 -25.54 -47.47 -3.18
N SER A 228 -25.10 -47.86 -4.39
CA SER A 228 -24.81 -49.24 -4.77
C SER A 228 -23.55 -49.80 -4.06
N GLU A 229 -22.51 -48.99 -3.91
CA GLU A 229 -21.31 -49.39 -3.17
C GLU A 229 -21.60 -49.56 -1.69
N ILE A 230 -22.37 -48.63 -1.08
CA ILE A 230 -22.82 -48.75 0.32
C ILE A 230 -23.71 -49.99 0.51
N ALA A 231 -24.58 -50.29 -0.47
CA ALA A 231 -25.45 -51.48 -0.42
C ALA A 231 -24.63 -52.77 -0.40
N ASN A 232 -23.58 -52.84 -1.21
CA ASN A 232 -22.67 -53.99 -1.25
C ASN A 232 -21.87 -54.12 0.07
N GLU A 233 -21.36 -53.00 0.61
CA GLU A 233 -20.61 -52.98 1.88
C GLU A 233 -21.48 -53.45 3.07
N LEU A 234 -22.73 -52.96 3.13
CA LEU A 234 -23.65 -53.29 4.23
C LEU A 234 -24.47 -54.55 4.00
N ASN A 235 -24.30 -55.27 2.88
CA ASN A 235 -25.06 -56.44 2.48
C ASN A 235 -26.60 -56.25 2.48
N ILE A 236 -27.05 -55.13 1.92
CA ILE A 236 -28.46 -54.77 1.79
C ILE A 236 -28.77 -54.31 0.35
N SER A 237 -30.04 -54.16 0.01
CA SER A 237 -30.41 -53.69 -1.31
C SER A 237 -30.19 -52.16 -1.44
N GLN A 238 -29.86 -51.69 -2.66
CA GLN A 238 -29.72 -50.25 -2.94
C GLN A 238 -31.00 -49.44 -2.57
N ALA A 239 -32.18 -50.04 -2.77
CA ALA A 239 -33.45 -49.45 -2.38
C ALA A 239 -33.57 -49.24 -0.85
N GLN A 240 -32.98 -50.17 -0.05
CA GLN A 240 -32.92 -50.04 1.40
C GLN A 240 -31.96 -48.90 1.81
N VAL A 241 -30.79 -48.77 1.16
CA VAL A 241 -29.86 -47.66 1.39
C VAL A 241 -30.54 -46.32 1.12
N SER A 242 -31.24 -46.19 -0.01
CA SER A 242 -31.97 -44.98 -0.37
C SER A 242 -33.03 -44.59 0.66
N ARG A 243 -33.77 -45.55 1.20
CA ARG A 243 -34.76 -45.30 2.26
C ARG A 243 -34.10 -44.88 3.57
N ILE A 244 -32.98 -45.54 3.97
CA ILE A 244 -32.22 -45.19 5.17
C ILE A 244 -31.67 -43.76 5.03
N GLU A 245 -31.07 -43.44 3.91
CA GLU A 245 -30.54 -42.08 3.61
C GLU A 245 -31.64 -41.03 3.75
N SER A 246 -32.78 -41.22 3.10
CA SER A 246 -33.92 -40.29 3.17
C SER A 246 -34.43 -40.10 4.59
N THR A 247 -34.57 -41.19 5.35
CA THR A 247 -35.02 -41.15 6.74
C THR A 247 -34.00 -40.46 7.62
N ALA A 248 -32.71 -40.74 7.43
CA ALA A 248 -31.61 -40.13 8.18
C ALA A 248 -31.53 -38.62 7.95
N LEU A 249 -31.61 -38.17 6.69
CA LEU A 249 -31.65 -36.76 6.35
C LEU A 249 -32.84 -36.04 6.98
N THR A 250 -34.03 -36.65 6.95
CA THR A 250 -35.22 -36.09 7.59
C THR A 250 -35.05 -35.96 9.13
N SER A 251 -34.44 -36.99 9.75
CA SER A 251 -34.16 -37.00 11.19
C SER A 251 -33.12 -35.94 11.57
N VAL A 252 -32.05 -35.83 10.83
CA VAL A 252 -31.02 -34.79 11.02
C VAL A 252 -31.62 -33.39 10.86
N LYS A 253 -32.39 -33.15 9.78
CA LYS A 253 -33.07 -31.87 9.53
C LYS A 253 -33.97 -31.46 10.69
N ARG A 254 -34.75 -32.39 11.26
CA ARG A 254 -35.64 -32.14 12.40
C ARG A 254 -34.88 -31.83 13.70
N LEU A 255 -33.63 -32.31 13.83
CA LEU A 255 -32.83 -32.08 15.04
C LEU A 255 -32.01 -30.80 14.97
N ILE A 256 -31.85 -30.21 13.77
CA ILE A 256 -31.10 -28.96 13.54
C ILE A 256 -32.05 -27.75 13.49
N LEU A 257 -33.28 -27.92 13.01
CA LEU A 257 -34.36 -26.92 13.00
C LEU A 257 -35.08 -26.87 14.33
#